data_49525a097eac9633a77d89ea1a25b50a
#
_entry.id   49525a097eac9633a77d89ea1a25b50a
#
_cell.length_a   1.000
_cell.length_b   1.000
_cell.length_c   1.000
_cell.angle_alpha   90.00
_cell.angle_beta   90.00
_cell.angle_gamma   90.00
#
_symmetry.space_group_name_H-M   'P 1'
#
loop_
_entity.id
_entity.type
_entity.pdbx_description
1 polymer ?
#
loop_
_entity_poly.entity_id
_entity_poly.type
_entity_poly.pdbx_seq_one_letter_code
_entity_poly.pdbx_strand_id
1 'polypeptide(L)'
;MVEVIQDGAARSFSEYKRPDAGIKRAALTQLPIIDISPFVRESSLEERKAVAYKMREACINIGFFYIVGHGIPEEEMQSILNLGHRFFELPGAKKNTVHQSLSSGRQGYVSLGGIDPLYAKQHDPDVKERFACSREKLPGEPERGSFNAGESIWPPEDVLP
;
A
#
# COMPACT_ATOMS: atom_id res chain seq x y z
N MET A 1 -12.36 -9.91 14.59
CA MET A 1 -13.12 -10.71 13.60
C MET A 1 -13.22 -9.87 12.34
N VAL A 2 -12.61 -10.31 11.26
CA VAL A 2 -12.65 -9.60 9.97
C VAL A 2 -13.78 -10.22 9.15
N GLU A 3 -14.73 -9.42 8.71
CA GLU A 3 -15.79 -9.88 7.81
C GLU A 3 -15.32 -9.75 6.36
N VAL A 4 -15.39 -10.84 5.62
CA VAL A 4 -15.17 -10.86 4.17
C VAL A 4 -16.54 -10.89 3.50
N ILE A 5 -16.81 -9.89 2.67
CA ILE A 5 -18.03 -9.83 1.87
C ILE A 5 -17.78 -10.65 0.60
N GLN A 6 -18.47 -11.76 0.46
CA GLN A 6 -18.52 -12.55 -0.76
C GLN A 6 -19.99 -12.74 -1.13
N ASP A 7 -20.36 -12.42 -2.35
CA ASP A 7 -21.71 -12.57 -2.90
C ASP A 7 -22.83 -11.87 -2.09
N GLY A 8 -22.53 -10.69 -1.56
CA GLY A 8 -23.51 -9.89 -0.82
C GLY A 8 -23.84 -10.38 0.60
N ALA A 9 -23.20 -11.44 1.08
CA ALA A 9 -23.35 -11.94 2.44
C ALA A 9 -22.06 -11.72 3.24
N ALA A 10 -22.14 -11.04 4.37
CA ALA A 10 -21.03 -10.91 5.29
C ALA A 10 -20.74 -12.25 5.98
N ARG A 11 -19.56 -12.81 5.79
CA ARG A 11 -19.11 -14.02 6.50
C ARG A 11 -18.05 -13.67 7.53
N SER A 12 -18.13 -14.28 8.68
CA SER A 12 -17.13 -14.14 9.75
C SER A 12 -15.81 -14.80 9.32
N PHE A 13 -14.68 -14.15 9.60
CA PHE A 13 -13.35 -14.66 9.28
C PHE A 13 -13.03 -15.97 10.00
N SER A 14 -13.70 -16.27 11.11
CA SER A 14 -13.57 -17.54 11.84
C SER A 14 -14.13 -18.75 11.07
N GLU A 15 -14.97 -18.50 10.06
CA GLU A 15 -15.54 -19.55 9.20
C GLU A 15 -14.74 -19.78 7.92
N TYR A 16 -13.73 -18.94 7.66
CA TYR A 16 -12.85 -19.09 6.51
C TYR A 16 -11.90 -20.26 6.74
N LYS A 17 -12.30 -21.44 6.35
CA LYS A 17 -11.38 -22.55 6.15
C LYS A 17 -10.57 -22.23 4.90
N ARG A 18 -9.28 -21.92 5.09
CA ARG A 18 -8.36 -21.89 3.95
C ARG A 18 -8.56 -23.17 3.16
N PRO A 19 -8.83 -23.09 1.85
CA PRO A 19 -8.74 -24.29 1.04
C PRO A 19 -7.37 -24.90 1.32
N ASP A 20 -7.35 -26.18 1.60
CA ASP A 20 -6.12 -26.95 1.75
C ASP A 20 -5.53 -27.21 0.34
N ALA A 21 -5.46 -26.13 -0.41
CA ALA A 21 -4.70 -26.08 -1.64
C ALA A 21 -3.26 -26.19 -1.17
N GLY A 22 -2.71 -27.39 -1.27
CA GLY A 22 -1.37 -27.72 -0.84
C GLY A 22 -0.40 -26.58 -1.17
N ILE A 23 -0.29 -25.64 -0.23
CA ILE A 23 0.65 -24.53 -0.32
C ILE A 23 1.99 -25.22 -0.31
N LYS A 24 2.52 -25.46 -1.51
CA LYS A 24 3.91 -25.83 -1.66
C LYS A 24 4.68 -24.69 -1.00
N ARG A 25 5.14 -24.90 0.22
CA ARG A 25 6.17 -24.05 0.81
C ARG A 25 7.35 -24.14 -0.13
N ALA A 26 7.43 -23.22 -1.10
CA ALA A 26 8.65 -23.05 -1.84
C ALA A 26 9.71 -22.78 -0.77
N ALA A 27 10.78 -23.56 -0.79
CA ALA A 27 11.97 -23.21 -0.04
C ALA A 27 12.50 -21.92 -0.68
N LEU A 28 12.02 -20.79 -0.19
CA LEU A 28 12.40 -19.47 -0.68
C LEU A 28 13.82 -19.21 -0.21
N THR A 29 14.77 -19.61 -1.03
CA THR A 29 16.17 -19.23 -0.85
C THR A 29 16.43 -17.81 -1.33
N GLN A 30 15.58 -17.27 -2.21
CA GLN A 30 15.73 -15.93 -2.75
C GLN A 30 14.41 -15.41 -3.35
N LEU A 31 14.09 -14.13 -3.10
CA LEU A 31 12.97 -13.45 -3.74
C LEU A 31 13.29 -13.13 -5.21
N PRO A 32 12.34 -13.31 -6.13
CA PRO A 32 12.54 -12.93 -7.54
C PRO A 32 12.77 -11.43 -7.68
N ILE A 33 13.71 -11.07 -8.55
CA ILE A 33 13.92 -9.70 -9.00
C ILE A 33 13.53 -9.65 -10.47
N ILE A 34 12.55 -8.81 -10.81
CA ILE A 34 11.97 -8.71 -12.15
C ILE A 34 12.27 -7.34 -12.74
N ASP A 35 12.96 -7.33 -13.87
CA ASP A 35 13.15 -6.12 -14.66
C ASP A 35 11.87 -5.78 -15.41
N ILE A 36 11.27 -4.64 -15.05
CA ILE A 36 10.05 -4.10 -15.67
C ILE A 36 10.33 -2.99 -16.70
N SER A 37 11.58 -2.75 -17.06
CA SER A 37 11.95 -1.74 -18.05
C SER A 37 11.18 -1.82 -19.38
N PRO A 38 10.75 -3.02 -19.87
CA PRO A 38 9.89 -3.11 -21.05
C PRO A 38 8.50 -2.46 -20.90
N PHE A 39 8.04 -2.15 -19.68
CA PHE A 39 6.81 -1.40 -19.47
C PHE A 39 7.04 0.12 -19.38
N VAL A 40 8.27 0.53 -19.12
CA VAL A 40 8.64 1.94 -18.91
C VAL A 40 9.18 2.58 -20.19
N ARG A 41 9.94 1.82 -20.99
CA ARG A 41 10.46 2.23 -22.28
C ARG A 41 9.61 1.72 -23.44
N GLU A 42 9.83 2.25 -24.61
CA GLU A 42 9.29 1.67 -25.83
C GLU A 42 9.82 0.24 -26.03
N SER A 43 8.92 -0.70 -26.24
CA SER A 43 9.24 -2.12 -26.33
C SER A 43 8.21 -2.90 -27.14
N SER A 44 8.60 -4.07 -27.63
CA SER A 44 7.70 -4.96 -28.33
C SER A 44 6.65 -5.59 -27.40
N LEU A 45 5.54 -6.04 -27.98
CA LEU A 45 4.52 -6.78 -27.24
C LEU A 45 5.09 -8.06 -26.62
N GLU A 46 6.01 -8.71 -27.29
CA GLU A 46 6.62 -9.96 -26.81
C GLU A 46 7.51 -9.73 -25.58
N GLU A 47 8.29 -8.64 -25.55
CA GLU A 47 9.08 -8.27 -24.36
C GLU A 47 8.16 -8.02 -23.16
N ARG A 48 7.06 -7.28 -23.36
CA ARG A 48 6.06 -7.01 -22.30
C ARG A 48 5.37 -8.27 -21.81
N LYS A 49 5.00 -9.18 -22.71
CA LYS A 49 4.43 -10.49 -22.34
C LYS A 49 5.39 -11.33 -21.52
N ALA A 50 6.67 -11.33 -21.87
CA ALA A 50 7.69 -12.07 -21.13
C ALA A 50 7.83 -11.56 -19.69
N VAL A 51 7.78 -10.24 -19.46
CA VAL A 51 7.76 -9.67 -18.12
C VAL A 51 6.48 -10.03 -17.38
N ALA A 52 5.31 -9.88 -18.02
CA ALA A 52 4.03 -10.23 -17.41
C ALA A 52 3.97 -11.71 -16.99
N TYR A 53 4.56 -12.61 -17.78
CA TYR A 53 4.67 -14.02 -17.42
C TYR A 53 5.52 -14.23 -16.16
N LYS A 54 6.69 -13.58 -16.05
CA LYS A 54 7.54 -13.66 -14.85
C LYS A 54 6.81 -13.12 -13.60
N MET A 55 6.09 -12.02 -13.75
CA MET A 55 5.29 -11.46 -12.65
C MET A 55 4.18 -12.44 -12.23
N ARG A 56 3.47 -13.03 -13.19
CA ARG A 56 2.44 -14.04 -12.93
C ARG A 56 3.01 -15.23 -12.15
N GLU A 57 4.14 -15.78 -12.58
CA GLU A 57 4.78 -16.90 -11.89
C GLU A 57 5.23 -16.54 -10.48
N ALA A 58 5.78 -15.35 -10.28
CA ALA A 58 6.14 -14.86 -8.96
C ALA A 58 4.91 -14.73 -8.05
N CYS A 59 3.80 -14.15 -8.56
CA CYS A 59 2.55 -14.01 -7.81
C CYS A 59 1.95 -15.37 -7.41
N ILE A 60 1.96 -16.36 -8.32
CA ILE A 60 1.37 -17.67 -8.05
C ILE A 60 2.20 -18.48 -7.07
N ASN A 61 3.53 -18.46 -7.24
CA ASN A 61 4.41 -19.35 -6.49
C ASN A 61 4.88 -18.78 -5.16
N ILE A 62 4.96 -17.44 -5.05
CA ILE A 62 5.59 -16.75 -3.90
C ILE A 62 4.66 -15.71 -3.28
N GLY A 63 3.94 -14.93 -4.10
CA GLY A 63 3.03 -13.87 -3.69
C GLY A 63 3.61 -12.45 -3.81
N PHE A 64 4.92 -12.29 -3.91
CA PHE A 64 5.60 -11.00 -4.07
C PHE A 64 6.98 -11.16 -4.72
N PHE A 65 7.53 -10.04 -5.20
CA PHE A 65 8.82 -9.95 -5.90
C PHE A 65 9.37 -8.54 -5.79
N TYR A 66 10.66 -8.38 -6.04
CA TYR A 66 11.27 -7.07 -6.26
C TYR A 66 11.20 -6.68 -7.73
N ILE A 67 11.14 -5.39 -8.01
CA ILE A 67 11.22 -4.84 -9.35
C ILE A 67 12.45 -3.98 -9.52
N VAL A 68 13.02 -3.99 -10.72
CA VAL A 68 14.07 -3.09 -11.18
C VAL A 68 13.68 -2.50 -12.54
N GLY A 69 14.37 -1.48 -13.00
CA GLY A 69 14.06 -0.84 -14.28
C GLY A 69 12.75 -0.06 -14.30
N HIS A 70 12.26 0.38 -13.13
CA HIS A 70 10.99 1.12 -12.98
C HIS A 70 11.10 2.60 -13.33
N GLY A 71 12.30 3.12 -13.61
CA GLY A 71 12.50 4.50 -14.05
C GLY A 71 12.49 5.56 -12.94
N ILE A 72 12.28 5.16 -11.68
CA ILE A 72 12.37 6.09 -10.53
C ILE A 72 13.83 6.15 -10.08
N PRO A 73 14.44 7.36 -10.02
CA PRO A 73 15.79 7.52 -9.54
C PRO A 73 15.97 7.04 -8.10
N GLU A 74 17.10 6.41 -7.81
CA GLU A 74 17.43 5.93 -6.45
C GLU A 74 17.41 7.07 -5.42
N GLU A 75 17.85 8.25 -5.82
CA GLU A 75 17.86 9.46 -5.00
C GLU A 75 16.47 9.89 -4.56
N GLU A 76 15.47 9.77 -5.44
CA GLU A 76 14.08 10.07 -5.11
C GLU A 76 13.53 9.06 -4.11
N MET A 77 13.80 7.77 -4.32
CA MET A 77 13.39 6.72 -3.40
C MET A 77 14.01 6.94 -2.02
N GLN A 78 15.31 7.23 -1.97
CA GLN A 78 16.00 7.49 -0.71
C GLN A 78 15.50 8.77 -0.03
N SER A 79 15.16 9.80 -0.79
CA SER A 79 14.58 11.04 -0.27
C SER A 79 13.24 10.78 0.42
N ILE A 80 12.36 10.01 -0.21
CA ILE A 80 11.06 9.62 0.39
C ILE A 80 11.24 8.77 1.64
N LEU A 81 12.16 7.83 1.65
CA LEU A 81 12.46 7.03 2.84
C LEU A 81 12.96 7.91 3.99
N ASN A 82 13.87 8.84 3.70
CA ASN A 82 14.38 9.77 4.70
C ASN A 82 13.29 10.70 5.25
N LEU A 83 12.40 11.19 4.38
CA LEU A 83 11.22 11.95 4.81
C LEU A 83 10.30 11.13 5.71
N GLY A 84 10.05 9.88 5.36
CA GLY A 84 9.28 8.95 6.16
C GLY A 84 9.89 8.77 7.55
N HIS A 85 11.19 8.50 7.64
CA HIS A 85 11.89 8.39 8.92
C HIS A 85 11.75 9.67 9.77
N ARG A 86 12.02 10.84 9.18
CA ARG A 86 11.89 12.13 9.87
C ARG A 86 10.46 12.36 10.39
N PHE A 87 9.45 12.02 9.59
CA PHE A 87 8.05 12.15 9.99
C PHE A 87 7.71 11.24 11.18
N PHE A 88 8.06 9.95 11.12
CA PHE A 88 7.70 9.01 12.17
C PHE A 88 8.49 9.22 13.48
N GLU A 89 9.64 9.87 13.42
CA GLU A 89 10.41 10.31 14.61
C GLU A 89 9.79 11.54 15.31
N LEU A 90 8.88 12.27 14.66
CA LEU A 90 8.22 13.40 15.27
C LEU A 90 7.43 13.00 16.52
N PRO A 91 7.31 13.91 17.51
CA PRO A 91 6.40 13.71 18.63
C PRO A 91 4.97 13.45 18.18
N GLY A 92 4.25 12.56 18.87
CA GLY A 92 2.88 12.18 18.50
C GLY A 92 1.93 13.38 18.33
N ALA A 93 2.06 14.42 19.15
CA ALA A 93 1.28 15.64 19.00
C ALA A 93 1.46 16.31 17.62
N LYS A 94 2.68 16.31 17.09
CA LYS A 94 2.98 16.85 15.77
C LYS A 94 2.45 15.95 14.65
N LYS A 95 2.61 14.64 14.75
CA LYS A 95 2.03 13.69 13.80
C LYS A 95 0.51 13.77 13.75
N ASN A 96 -0.14 14.01 14.88
CA ASN A 96 -1.60 14.11 14.97
C ASN A 96 -2.18 15.38 14.33
N THR A 97 -1.39 16.40 14.01
CA THR A 97 -1.87 17.56 13.23
C THR A 97 -2.37 17.19 11.84
N VAL A 98 -1.93 16.04 11.34
CA VAL A 98 -2.34 15.46 10.05
C VAL A 98 -3.02 14.11 10.24
N HIS A 99 -3.74 13.94 11.35
CA HIS A 99 -4.43 12.69 11.64
C HIS A 99 -5.53 12.40 10.61
N GLN A 100 -5.67 11.15 10.24
CA GLN A 100 -6.63 10.67 9.23
C GLN A 100 -8.07 11.13 9.46
N SER A 101 -8.49 11.35 10.69
CA SER A 101 -9.84 11.85 11.00
C SER A 101 -10.13 13.26 10.48
N LEU A 102 -9.10 14.00 10.09
CA LEU A 102 -9.22 15.34 9.49
C LEU A 102 -9.43 15.27 7.97
N SER A 103 -9.27 14.10 7.36
CA SER A 103 -9.45 13.89 5.92
C SER A 103 -10.78 13.24 5.63
N SER A 104 -11.49 13.73 4.61
CA SER A 104 -12.68 13.08 4.07
C SER A 104 -12.36 11.77 3.33
N GLY A 105 -11.11 11.60 2.86
CA GLY A 105 -10.65 10.49 2.02
C GLY A 105 -9.71 9.51 2.69
N ARG A 106 -9.65 9.48 4.02
CA ARG A 106 -8.77 8.59 4.81
C ARG A 106 -7.28 8.76 4.52
N GLN A 107 -6.90 9.96 4.11
CA GLN A 107 -5.51 10.36 3.96
C GLN A 107 -4.96 10.85 5.30
N GLY A 108 -3.65 10.81 5.46
CA GLY A 108 -2.99 11.31 6.66
C GLY A 108 -2.47 10.21 7.59
N TYR A 109 -2.22 10.60 8.83
CA TYR A 109 -1.56 9.78 9.84
C TYR A 109 -2.54 8.93 10.65
N VAL A 110 -2.15 7.70 10.92
CA VAL A 110 -2.81 6.80 11.90
C VAL A 110 -1.78 6.41 12.95
N SER A 111 -2.10 6.68 14.20
CA SER A 111 -1.21 6.44 15.34
C SER A 111 -1.05 4.95 15.65
N LEU A 112 0.05 4.63 16.33
CA LEU A 112 0.25 3.30 16.92
C LEU A 112 -0.93 2.95 17.83
N GLY A 113 -1.48 1.77 17.67
CA GLY A 113 -2.69 1.35 18.39
C GLY A 113 -3.99 1.96 17.86
N GLY A 114 -3.92 2.75 16.79
CA GLY A 114 -5.11 3.24 16.08
C GLY A 114 -5.83 2.08 15.41
N ILE A 115 -7.16 2.05 15.55
CA ILE A 115 -7.99 1.07 14.84
C ILE A 115 -8.35 1.69 13.49
N ASP A 116 -7.99 1.02 12.40
CA ASP A 116 -8.50 1.41 11.09
C ASP A 116 -10.04 1.21 11.10
N PRO A 117 -10.83 2.24 10.73
CA PRO A 117 -12.28 2.13 10.69
C PRO A 117 -12.82 0.97 9.86
N LEU A 118 -12.03 0.47 8.88
CA LEU A 118 -12.36 -0.76 8.15
C LEU A 118 -12.37 -2.01 9.04
N TYR A 119 -11.59 -1.98 10.11
CA TYR A 119 -11.40 -3.08 11.03
C TYR A 119 -11.90 -2.72 12.44
N ALA A 120 -12.88 -1.83 12.55
CA ALA A 120 -13.44 -1.34 13.81
C ALA A 120 -13.97 -2.45 14.76
N LYS A 121 -14.16 -3.66 14.24
CA LYS A 121 -14.50 -4.85 15.03
C LYS A 121 -13.28 -5.65 15.51
N GLN A 122 -12.07 -5.22 15.16
CA GLN A 122 -10.84 -5.85 15.62
C GLN A 122 -10.62 -5.54 17.10
N HIS A 123 -10.42 -6.56 17.92
CA HIS A 123 -10.24 -6.40 19.36
C HIS A 123 -8.83 -5.96 19.74
N ASP A 124 -7.83 -6.32 18.90
CA ASP A 124 -6.45 -5.99 19.14
C ASP A 124 -6.04 -4.77 18.28
N PRO A 125 -5.46 -3.73 18.89
CA PRO A 125 -4.99 -2.57 18.16
C PRO A 125 -3.81 -2.93 17.26
N ASP A 126 -3.69 -2.24 16.12
CA ASP A 126 -2.54 -2.38 15.24
C ASP A 126 -1.24 -1.91 15.95
N VAL A 127 -0.20 -2.73 15.86
CA VAL A 127 1.13 -2.42 16.40
C VAL A 127 2.00 -1.66 15.40
N LYS A 128 1.36 -0.92 14.50
CA LYS A 128 2.01 -0.09 13.48
C LYS A 128 1.40 1.31 13.48
N GLU A 129 2.17 2.28 13.05
CA GLU A 129 1.68 3.58 12.65
C GLU A 129 1.84 3.72 11.13
N ARG A 130 1.03 4.55 10.51
CA ARG A 130 1.11 4.76 9.05
C ARG A 130 0.78 6.20 8.68
N PHE A 131 1.31 6.63 7.55
CA PHE A 131 0.90 7.83 6.85
C PHE A 131 0.40 7.43 5.46
N ALA A 132 -0.79 7.88 5.09
CA ALA A 132 -1.39 7.60 3.79
C ALA A 132 -1.57 8.88 3.00
N CYS A 133 -1.14 8.86 1.74
CA CYS A 133 -1.43 9.91 0.77
C CYS A 133 -1.83 9.26 -0.56
N SER A 134 -2.51 10.00 -1.41
CA SER A 134 -2.87 9.57 -2.75
C SER A 134 -2.52 10.64 -3.76
N ARG A 135 -2.55 10.27 -5.03
CA ARG A 135 -2.42 11.24 -6.12
C ARG A 135 -3.53 12.29 -6.01
N GLU A 136 -3.15 13.53 -5.95
CA GLU A 136 -4.10 14.64 -5.95
C GLU A 136 -4.88 14.69 -7.26
N LYS A 137 -6.13 15.13 -7.15
CA LYS A 137 -7.01 15.29 -8.28
C LYS A 137 -6.57 16.51 -9.10
N LEU A 138 -6.43 16.33 -10.41
CA LEU A 138 -6.16 17.45 -11.31
C LEU A 138 -7.46 18.21 -11.60
N PRO A 139 -7.40 19.53 -11.89
CA PRO A 139 -8.55 20.29 -12.30
C PRO A 139 -9.23 19.66 -13.52
N GLY A 140 -10.56 19.48 -13.45
CA GLY A 140 -11.36 18.87 -14.53
C GLY A 140 -11.44 17.35 -14.51
N GLU A 141 -10.73 16.65 -13.62
CA GLU A 141 -10.92 15.21 -13.44
C GLU A 141 -12.27 14.92 -12.76
N PRO A 142 -13.00 13.89 -13.22
CA PRO A 142 -14.26 13.51 -12.58
C PRO A 142 -14.03 13.10 -11.13
N GLU A 143 -15.02 13.32 -10.29
CA GLU A 143 -14.96 12.82 -8.92
C GLU A 143 -14.80 11.30 -8.92
N ARG A 144 -13.74 10.84 -8.31
CA ARG A 144 -13.60 9.43 -8.03
C ARG A 144 -14.44 9.15 -6.79
N GLY A 145 -15.63 8.62 -6.97
CA GLY A 145 -16.47 8.12 -5.90
C GLY A 145 -15.84 6.90 -5.22
N SER A 146 -14.61 7.02 -4.77
CA SER A 146 -13.87 5.93 -4.18
C SER A 146 -13.40 6.30 -2.78
N PHE A 147 -13.29 5.29 -1.99
CA PHE A 147 -12.82 5.18 -0.65
C PHE A 147 -11.53 5.98 -0.29
N ASN A 148 -10.69 6.34 -1.27
CA ASN A 148 -9.44 7.08 -1.11
C ASN A 148 -9.41 8.36 -1.94
N ALA A 149 -10.55 8.98 -2.20
CA ALA A 149 -10.66 10.13 -3.12
C ALA A 149 -10.54 11.50 -2.45
N GLY A 150 -10.20 11.57 -1.18
CA GLY A 150 -9.99 12.83 -0.48
C GLY A 150 -8.64 13.47 -0.79
N GLU A 151 -8.54 14.76 -0.49
CA GLU A 151 -7.28 15.48 -0.55
C GLU A 151 -6.28 14.92 0.47
N SER A 152 -5.01 14.84 0.09
CA SER A 152 -3.94 14.47 1.00
C SER A 152 -3.73 15.60 2.02
N ILE A 153 -3.58 15.24 3.28
CA ILE A 153 -3.24 16.19 4.34
C ILE A 153 -1.73 16.10 4.57
N TRP A 154 -1.04 17.19 4.28
CA TRP A 154 0.41 17.25 4.42
C TRP A 154 0.81 17.97 5.72
N PRO A 155 1.89 17.54 6.38
CA PRO A 155 2.46 18.28 7.49
C PRO A 155 2.81 19.71 7.07
N PRO A 156 2.55 20.72 7.91
CA PRO A 156 3.02 22.07 7.64
C PRO A 156 4.55 22.14 7.58
N GLU A 157 5.10 23.10 6.83
CA GLU A 157 6.55 23.26 6.64
C GLU A 157 7.33 23.47 7.95
N ASP A 158 6.72 24.05 8.96
CA ASP A 158 7.32 24.21 10.31
C ASP A 158 7.34 22.89 11.11
N VAL A 159 6.63 21.88 10.64
CA VAL A 159 6.57 20.54 11.26
C VAL A 159 7.50 19.57 10.55
N LEU A 160 7.50 19.60 9.22
CA LEU A 160 8.36 18.78 8.38
C LEU A 160 8.83 19.59 7.17
N PRO A 161 9.94 20.35 7.31
CA PRO A 161 10.51 21.14 6.22
C PRO A 161 11.20 20.24 5.16
#